data_9bf7506033bc1dd213c6f1e85aba29b2
#
_entry.id   9bf7506033bc1dd213c6f1e85aba29b2
#
_cell.length_a   1.000
_cell.length_b   1.000
_cell.length_c   1.000
_cell.angle_alpha   90.00
_cell.angle_beta   90.00
_cell.angle_gamma   90.00
#
_symmetry.space_group_name_H-M   'P 1'
#
loop_
_entity.id
_entity.type
_entity.pdbx_description
1 polymer ?
#
loop_
_entity_poly.entity_id
_entity_poly.type
_entity_poly.pdbx_seq_one_letter_code
_entity_poly.pdbx_strand_id
1 'polypeptide(L)'
;TALLLLAPIITGLVSLFGDWRLLLPIYAGLTLVGAVWLQVTAVAEPAQSSRAVGMAECFRLLRNRAVLLCTLGVACFIAADVGIGFVSVRLIDNPDSILTTTGFYALRIVGTLVGAWVLIRVVDVKYLRWNMLLALALCISLFAVRSEAVVYALVGILGFTMACVFATFYAVATKSAPGRSNEVAGLMILAISAGALSGPICGALIRSFGHPQAGLIWVTACVCYLLWAATVLKSDTKK
;
A
#
# COMPACT_ATOMS: atom_id res chain seq x y z
N THR A 1 -2.17 -10.24 -1.66
CA THR A 1 -2.10 -10.23 -3.15
C THR A 1 -3.27 -10.97 -3.79
N ALA A 2 -3.66 -12.14 -3.29
CA ALA A 2 -4.80 -12.91 -3.83
C ALA A 2 -6.14 -12.14 -3.72
N LEU A 3 -6.38 -11.40 -2.64
CA LEU A 3 -7.57 -10.57 -2.45
C LEU A 3 -7.68 -9.42 -3.47
N LEU A 4 -6.55 -8.91 -3.97
CA LEU A 4 -6.52 -7.84 -4.98
C LEU A 4 -6.88 -8.36 -6.38
N LEU A 5 -6.59 -9.64 -6.68
CA LEU A 5 -7.05 -10.31 -7.90
C LEU A 5 -8.55 -10.62 -7.86
N LEU A 6 -9.10 -10.83 -6.68
CA LEU A 6 -10.52 -11.08 -6.49
C LEU A 6 -11.38 -9.82 -6.74
N ALA A 7 -10.87 -8.62 -6.49
CA ALA A 7 -11.64 -7.39 -6.65
C ALA A 7 -12.21 -7.21 -8.08
N PRO A 8 -11.43 -7.29 -9.18
CA PRO A 8 -11.98 -7.18 -10.53
C PRO A 8 -12.91 -8.37 -10.90
N ILE A 9 -12.63 -9.57 -10.40
CA ILE A 9 -13.50 -10.73 -10.61
C ILE A 9 -14.86 -10.52 -9.91
N ILE A 10 -14.83 -10.02 -8.69
CA ILE A 10 -16.02 -9.74 -7.90
C ILE A 10 -16.80 -8.57 -8.51
N THR A 11 -16.13 -7.53 -8.97
CA THR A 11 -16.79 -6.41 -9.67
C THR A 11 -17.43 -6.88 -10.97
N GLY A 12 -16.77 -7.77 -11.73
CA GLY A 12 -17.33 -8.42 -12.91
C GLY A 12 -18.55 -9.29 -12.58
N LEU A 13 -18.52 -10.04 -11.49
CA LEU A 13 -19.66 -10.82 -11.01
C LEU A 13 -20.83 -9.95 -10.60
N VAL A 14 -20.57 -8.83 -9.92
CA VAL A 14 -21.62 -7.88 -9.54
C VAL A 14 -22.25 -7.20 -10.74
N SER A 15 -21.48 -6.86 -11.76
CA SER A 15 -22.03 -6.32 -13.01
C SER A 15 -22.92 -7.32 -13.73
N LEU A 16 -22.66 -8.63 -13.60
CA LEU A 16 -23.49 -9.70 -14.15
C LEU A 16 -24.78 -9.92 -13.36
N PHE A 17 -24.76 -9.77 -12.04
CA PHE A 17 -25.91 -10.02 -11.17
C PHE A 17 -26.71 -8.76 -10.79
N GLY A 18 -26.18 -7.57 -11.10
CA GLY A 18 -26.88 -6.28 -10.92
C GLY A 18 -27.06 -5.81 -9.46
N ASP A 19 -26.62 -6.57 -8.46
CA ASP A 19 -26.80 -6.22 -7.06
C ASP A 19 -25.45 -6.31 -6.28
N TRP A 20 -24.93 -5.16 -5.86
CA TRP A 20 -23.70 -5.05 -5.06
C TRP A 20 -23.81 -5.73 -3.67
N ARG A 21 -25.04 -5.94 -3.17
CA ARG A 21 -25.28 -6.60 -1.86
C ARG A 21 -24.84 -8.06 -1.87
N LEU A 22 -24.79 -8.69 -3.04
CA LEU A 22 -24.28 -10.06 -3.20
C LEU A 22 -22.77 -10.17 -2.89
N LEU A 23 -22.04 -9.05 -2.90
CA LEU A 23 -20.63 -9.03 -2.49
C LEU A 23 -20.43 -9.43 -1.03
N LEU A 24 -21.31 -9.00 -0.14
CA LEU A 24 -21.18 -9.24 1.30
C LEU A 24 -21.20 -10.74 1.64
N PRO A 25 -22.17 -11.55 1.18
CA PRO A 25 -22.17 -12.98 1.44
C PRO A 25 -21.02 -13.73 0.72
N ILE A 26 -20.58 -13.26 -0.46
CA ILE A 26 -19.42 -13.86 -1.14
C ILE A 26 -18.14 -13.64 -0.31
N TYR A 27 -17.90 -12.42 0.18
CA TYR A 27 -16.74 -12.14 1.05
C TYR A 27 -16.84 -12.90 2.38
N ALA A 28 -18.02 -12.97 2.97
CA ALA A 28 -18.25 -13.74 4.20
C ALA A 28 -17.97 -15.23 3.98
N GLY A 29 -18.41 -15.79 2.87
CA GLY A 29 -18.13 -17.19 2.49
C GLY A 29 -16.63 -17.45 2.28
N LEU A 30 -15.94 -16.59 1.56
CA LEU A 30 -14.49 -16.71 1.34
C LEU A 30 -13.69 -16.59 2.65
N THR A 31 -14.07 -15.67 3.55
CA THR A 31 -13.44 -15.55 4.87
C THR A 31 -13.69 -16.76 5.75
N LEU A 32 -14.88 -17.33 5.70
CA LEU A 32 -15.24 -18.56 6.41
C LEU A 32 -14.42 -19.76 5.91
N VAL A 33 -14.31 -19.93 4.58
CA VAL A 33 -13.48 -20.97 3.97
C VAL A 33 -12.01 -20.80 4.37
N GLY A 34 -11.49 -19.56 4.34
CA GLY A 34 -10.14 -19.26 4.79
C GLY A 34 -9.91 -19.57 6.28
N ALA A 35 -10.87 -19.25 7.15
CA ALA A 35 -10.80 -19.53 8.57
C ALA A 35 -10.81 -21.03 8.85
N VAL A 36 -11.69 -21.79 8.18
CA VAL A 36 -11.74 -23.27 8.27
C VAL A 36 -10.45 -23.88 7.76
N TRP A 37 -9.92 -23.40 6.63
CA TRP A 37 -8.64 -23.86 6.08
C TRP A 37 -7.48 -23.66 7.07
N LEU A 38 -7.41 -22.50 7.72
CA LEU A 38 -6.38 -22.21 8.72
C LEU A 38 -6.50 -23.11 9.94
N GLN A 39 -7.71 -23.47 10.39
CA GLN A 39 -7.91 -24.38 11.52
C GLN A 39 -7.55 -25.84 11.19
N VAL A 40 -7.80 -26.27 9.96
CA VAL A 40 -7.47 -27.63 9.51
C VAL A 40 -5.99 -27.78 9.19
N THR A 41 -5.32 -26.70 8.79
CA THR A 41 -3.88 -26.71 8.50
C THR A 41 -3.11 -26.59 9.82
N ALA A 42 -2.51 -27.68 10.29
CA ALA A 42 -1.62 -27.66 11.44
C ALA A 42 -0.35 -26.84 11.10
N VAL A 43 -0.39 -25.54 11.39
CA VAL A 43 0.80 -24.68 11.32
C VAL A 43 1.63 -24.96 12.55
N ALA A 44 2.79 -25.59 12.39
CA ALA A 44 3.76 -25.73 13.47
C ALA A 44 4.23 -24.31 13.86
N GLU A 45 3.68 -23.79 14.95
CA GLU A 45 4.18 -22.53 15.51
C GLU A 45 5.60 -22.75 16.00
N PRO A 46 6.58 -21.94 15.53
CA PRO A 46 7.90 -21.96 16.15
C PRO A 46 7.74 -21.64 17.62
N ALA A 47 8.42 -22.38 18.50
CA ALA A 47 8.36 -22.20 19.95
C ALA A 47 8.61 -20.72 20.31
N GLN A 48 7.56 -19.96 20.40
CA GLN A 48 7.63 -18.56 20.79
C GLN A 48 7.90 -18.51 22.29
N SER A 49 8.92 -17.75 22.67
CA SER A 49 9.04 -17.31 24.06
C SER A 49 7.73 -16.61 24.42
N SER A 50 6.94 -17.25 25.26
CA SER A 50 5.56 -16.94 25.64
C SER A 50 5.40 -15.65 26.45
N ARG A 51 6.20 -14.64 26.18
CA ARG A 51 6.05 -13.34 26.81
C ARG A 51 5.01 -12.54 26.02
N ALA A 52 3.79 -12.46 26.57
CA ALA A 52 2.78 -11.56 26.05
C ALA A 52 3.35 -10.14 26.05
N VAL A 53 3.65 -9.63 24.85
CA VAL A 53 4.19 -8.27 24.68
C VAL A 53 3.06 -7.29 24.85
N GLY A 54 3.15 -6.45 25.89
CA GLY A 54 2.16 -5.39 26.12
C GLY A 54 2.22 -4.32 25.03
N MET A 55 1.08 -3.70 24.73
CA MET A 55 0.97 -2.62 23.74
C MET A 55 1.97 -1.47 24.00
N ALA A 56 2.26 -1.18 25.27
CA ALA A 56 3.25 -0.19 25.67
C ALA A 56 4.67 -0.53 25.20
N GLU A 57 5.02 -1.80 25.15
CA GLU A 57 6.34 -2.25 24.64
C GLU A 57 6.45 -2.09 23.12
N CYS A 58 5.35 -2.28 22.38
CA CYS A 58 5.31 -1.97 20.94
C CYS A 58 5.56 -0.48 20.69
N PHE A 59 4.87 0.41 21.42
CA PHE A 59 5.07 1.85 21.28
C PHE A 59 6.48 2.30 21.71
N ARG A 60 7.12 1.60 22.65
CA ARG A 60 8.51 1.88 23.05
C ARG A 60 9.50 1.68 21.90
N LEU A 61 9.19 0.82 20.92
CA LEU A 61 10.00 0.66 19.72
C LEU A 61 10.04 1.90 18.84
N LEU A 62 9.02 2.77 18.89
CA LEU A 62 9.01 4.04 18.15
C LEU A 62 10.09 5.02 18.61
N ARG A 63 10.75 4.77 19.77
CA ARG A 63 11.96 5.51 20.18
C ARG A 63 13.15 5.19 19.26
N ASN A 64 13.16 4.06 18.59
CA ASN A 64 14.13 3.76 17.54
C ASN A 64 13.75 4.54 16.29
N ARG A 65 14.62 5.48 15.87
CA ARG A 65 14.39 6.38 14.72
C ARG A 65 14.12 5.59 13.43
N ALA A 66 14.81 4.49 13.20
CA ALA A 66 14.60 3.69 11.99
C ALA A 66 13.22 3.03 11.98
N VAL A 67 12.79 2.45 13.13
CA VAL A 67 11.45 1.86 13.26
C VAL A 67 10.37 2.91 13.11
N LEU A 68 10.52 4.09 13.72
CA LEU A 68 9.58 5.21 13.59
C LEU A 68 9.43 5.65 12.12
N LEU A 69 10.56 5.88 11.42
CA LEU A 69 10.54 6.27 10.00
C LEU A 69 9.86 5.22 9.13
N CYS A 70 10.12 3.95 9.40
CA CYS A 70 9.48 2.85 8.65
C CYS A 70 7.98 2.75 8.96
N THR A 71 7.57 2.91 10.22
CA THR A 71 6.15 2.87 10.62
C THR A 71 5.36 4.01 9.98
N LEU A 72 5.88 5.24 10.04
CA LEU A 72 5.28 6.39 9.34
C LEU A 72 5.35 6.20 7.82
N GLY A 73 6.43 5.57 7.30
CA GLY A 73 6.55 5.22 5.89
C GLY A 73 5.43 4.29 5.42
N VAL A 74 5.11 3.27 6.21
CA VAL A 74 3.98 2.37 5.91
C VAL A 74 2.65 3.11 5.97
N ALA A 75 2.44 3.99 6.95
CA ALA A 75 1.23 4.80 7.03
C ALA A 75 1.07 5.70 5.78
N CYS A 76 2.13 6.41 5.38
CA CYS A 76 2.12 7.25 4.18
C CYS A 76 1.99 6.43 2.88
N PHE A 77 2.57 5.23 2.84
CA PHE A 77 2.41 4.32 1.70
C PHE A 77 0.94 3.90 1.51
N ILE A 78 0.29 3.44 2.58
CA ILE A 78 -1.14 3.08 2.54
C ILE A 78 -2.01 4.31 2.27
N ALA A 79 -1.65 5.46 2.84
CA ALA A 79 -2.35 6.71 2.57
C ALA A 79 -2.26 7.12 1.09
N ALA A 80 -1.11 6.97 0.46
CA ALA A 80 -0.95 7.20 -0.98
C ALA A 80 -1.74 6.18 -1.81
N ASP A 81 -1.69 4.90 -1.44
CA ASP A 81 -2.37 3.79 -2.11
C ASP A 81 -3.90 3.98 -2.12
N VAL A 82 -4.48 4.20 -0.95
CA VAL A 82 -5.93 4.47 -0.78
C VAL A 82 -6.30 5.80 -1.44
N GLY A 83 -5.46 6.83 -1.28
CA GLY A 83 -5.68 8.14 -1.87
C GLY A 83 -5.72 8.10 -3.39
N ILE A 84 -4.79 7.39 -4.05
CA ILE A 84 -4.80 7.20 -5.50
C ILE A 84 -6.04 6.46 -5.96
N GLY A 85 -6.40 5.35 -5.30
CA GLY A 85 -7.63 4.63 -5.62
C GLY A 85 -8.87 5.52 -5.54
N PHE A 86 -8.92 6.41 -4.52
CA PHE A 86 -10.03 7.34 -4.34
C PHE A 86 -10.07 8.48 -5.36
N VAL A 87 -8.90 9.04 -5.71
CA VAL A 87 -8.79 10.20 -6.59
C VAL A 87 -8.85 9.80 -8.06
N SER A 88 -8.23 8.68 -8.45
CA SER A 88 -8.13 8.24 -9.84
C SER A 88 -9.50 8.08 -10.52
N VAL A 89 -10.47 7.54 -9.80
CA VAL A 89 -11.86 7.39 -10.28
C VAL A 89 -12.53 8.75 -10.54
N ARG A 90 -12.08 9.81 -9.88
CA ARG A 90 -12.64 11.17 -9.99
C ARG A 90 -11.89 12.07 -10.97
N LEU A 91 -10.71 11.66 -11.43
CA LEU A 91 -9.96 12.38 -12.45
C LEU A 91 -10.53 12.17 -13.85
N ILE A 92 -11.38 11.18 -14.02
CA ILE A 92 -11.98 10.78 -15.29
C ILE A 92 -13.50 10.87 -15.15
N ASP A 93 -14.10 11.73 -15.95
CA ASP A 93 -15.57 11.93 -16.03
C ASP A 93 -16.21 10.86 -16.94
N ASN A 94 -15.90 9.58 -16.72
CA ASN A 94 -16.38 8.47 -17.55
C ASN A 94 -16.86 7.32 -16.65
N PRO A 95 -17.96 6.61 -16.97
CA PRO A 95 -18.38 5.39 -16.26
C PRO A 95 -17.29 4.31 -16.22
N ASP A 96 -16.34 4.30 -17.16
CA ASP A 96 -15.22 3.39 -17.20
C ASP A 96 -14.06 3.75 -16.25
N SER A 97 -14.22 4.80 -15.44
CA SER A 97 -13.20 5.27 -14.47
C SER A 97 -12.72 4.19 -13.50
N ILE A 98 -13.50 3.14 -13.27
CA ILE A 98 -13.12 1.99 -12.47
C ILE A 98 -11.92 1.22 -13.07
N LEU A 99 -11.69 1.35 -14.39
CA LEU A 99 -10.54 0.74 -15.06
C LEU A 99 -9.21 1.34 -14.58
N THR A 100 -9.19 2.60 -14.09
CA THR A 100 -7.98 3.19 -13.50
C THR A 100 -7.52 2.40 -12.29
N THR A 101 -8.44 2.08 -11.39
CA THR A 101 -8.16 1.31 -10.18
C THR A 101 -7.76 -0.12 -10.53
N THR A 102 -8.44 -0.73 -11.50
CA THR A 102 -8.10 -2.08 -11.98
C THR A 102 -6.71 -2.11 -12.60
N GLY A 103 -6.37 -1.15 -13.46
CA GLY A 103 -5.04 -1.01 -14.06
C GLY A 103 -3.93 -0.78 -13.03
N PHE A 104 -4.19 0.04 -12.02
CA PHE A 104 -3.30 0.27 -10.89
C PHE A 104 -2.93 -1.03 -10.17
N TYR A 105 -3.93 -1.82 -9.78
CA TYR A 105 -3.68 -3.07 -9.06
C TYR A 105 -3.10 -4.17 -9.96
N ALA A 106 -3.49 -4.24 -11.22
CA ALA A 106 -2.92 -5.20 -12.18
C ALA A 106 -1.42 -4.97 -12.38
N LEU A 107 -1.00 -3.72 -12.65
CA LEU A 107 0.42 -3.38 -12.79
C LEU A 107 1.18 -3.48 -11.47
N ARG A 108 0.53 -3.29 -10.33
CA ARG A 108 1.13 -3.54 -9.01
C ARG A 108 1.49 -5.00 -8.80
N ILE A 109 0.67 -5.95 -9.28
CA ILE A 109 0.98 -7.38 -9.22
C ILE A 109 2.23 -7.68 -10.04
N VAL A 110 2.29 -7.18 -11.28
CA VAL A 110 3.49 -7.30 -12.13
C VAL A 110 4.71 -6.67 -11.43
N GLY A 111 4.55 -5.47 -10.88
CA GLY A 111 5.58 -4.77 -10.12
C GLY A 111 6.07 -5.55 -8.90
N THR A 112 5.19 -6.30 -8.22
CA THR A 112 5.58 -7.14 -7.09
C THR A 112 6.48 -8.30 -7.54
N LEU A 113 6.17 -8.94 -8.66
CA LEU A 113 6.99 -10.04 -9.20
C LEU A 113 8.36 -9.54 -9.68
N VAL A 114 8.36 -8.45 -10.46
CA VAL A 114 9.60 -7.82 -10.94
C VAL A 114 10.41 -7.27 -9.78
N GLY A 115 9.77 -6.58 -8.83
CA GLY A 115 10.44 -6.02 -7.67
C GLY A 115 11.04 -7.09 -6.75
N ALA A 116 10.37 -8.21 -6.55
CA ALA A 116 10.92 -9.34 -5.81
C ALA A 116 12.20 -9.88 -6.47
N TRP A 117 12.21 -10.01 -7.81
CA TRP A 117 13.40 -10.42 -8.57
C TRP A 117 14.53 -9.39 -8.49
N VAL A 118 14.22 -8.11 -8.58
CA VAL A 118 15.21 -7.02 -8.48
C VAL A 118 15.80 -6.93 -7.07
N LEU A 119 15.00 -7.09 -6.01
CA LEU A 119 15.45 -7.01 -4.63
C LEU A 119 16.42 -8.14 -4.24
N ILE A 120 16.47 -9.24 -4.99
CA ILE A 120 17.51 -10.27 -4.82
C ILE A 120 18.90 -9.69 -5.20
N ARG A 121 18.96 -8.73 -6.12
CA ARG A 121 20.22 -8.20 -6.69
C ARG A 121 20.58 -6.79 -6.22
N VAL A 122 19.59 -6.00 -5.85
CA VAL A 122 19.74 -4.57 -5.50
C VAL A 122 19.48 -4.37 -4.01
N VAL A 123 20.19 -3.43 -3.41
CA VAL A 123 20.00 -3.04 -2.01
C VAL A 123 18.62 -2.42 -1.82
N ASP A 124 17.88 -2.91 -0.82
CA ASP A 124 16.49 -2.56 -0.52
C ASP A 124 16.21 -1.03 -0.57
N VAL A 125 17.05 -0.25 0.11
CA VAL A 125 16.88 1.22 0.21
C VAL A 125 17.17 1.92 -1.12
N LYS A 126 18.11 1.42 -1.92
CA LYS A 126 18.43 2.01 -3.24
C LYS A 126 17.27 1.81 -4.21
N TYR A 127 16.70 0.61 -4.23
CA TYR A 127 15.51 0.29 -5.00
C TYR A 127 14.33 1.20 -4.62
N LEU A 128 14.11 1.37 -3.31
CA LEU A 128 13.04 2.23 -2.79
C LEU A 128 13.20 3.68 -3.24
N ARG A 129 14.42 4.24 -3.21
CA ARG A 129 14.68 5.62 -3.67
C ARG A 129 14.30 5.83 -5.13
N TRP A 130 14.75 4.96 -6.01
CA TRP A 130 14.43 5.08 -7.44
C TRP A 130 12.93 4.95 -7.72
N ASN A 131 12.26 4.01 -7.06
CA ASN A 131 10.82 3.86 -7.20
C ASN A 131 10.06 5.09 -6.68
N MET A 132 10.47 5.67 -5.54
CA MET A 132 9.80 6.85 -5.00
C MET A 132 10.08 8.12 -5.83
N LEU A 133 11.25 8.24 -6.44
CA LEU A 133 11.53 9.31 -7.41
C LEU A 133 10.60 9.20 -8.63
N LEU A 134 10.48 8.00 -9.19
CA LEU A 134 9.57 7.77 -10.31
C LEU A 134 8.11 8.01 -9.90
N ALA A 135 7.69 7.51 -8.75
CA ALA A 135 6.35 7.73 -8.23
C ALA A 135 6.02 9.23 -8.05
N LEU A 136 6.99 10.01 -7.54
CA LEU A 136 6.83 11.45 -7.38
C LEU A 136 6.68 12.16 -8.74
N ALA A 137 7.51 11.79 -9.71
CA ALA A 137 7.41 12.33 -11.08
C ALA A 137 6.05 12.02 -11.71
N LEU A 138 5.54 10.80 -11.53
CA LEU A 138 4.21 10.39 -12.01
C LEU A 138 3.09 11.17 -11.30
N CYS A 139 3.17 11.36 -9.98
CA CYS A 139 2.21 12.18 -9.24
C CYS A 139 2.18 13.62 -9.74
N ILE A 140 3.34 14.23 -9.98
CA ILE A 140 3.42 15.60 -10.52
C ILE A 140 2.83 15.64 -11.93
N SER A 141 3.11 14.65 -12.78
CA SER A 141 2.56 14.58 -14.14
C SER A 141 1.03 14.52 -14.14
N LEU A 142 0.41 13.85 -13.16
CA LEU A 142 -1.05 13.76 -13.03
C LEU A 142 -1.73 15.12 -12.81
N PHE A 143 -1.03 16.14 -12.29
CA PHE A 143 -1.60 17.49 -12.19
C PHE A 143 -1.75 18.20 -13.54
N ALA A 144 -0.87 17.90 -14.48
CA ALA A 144 -0.82 18.58 -15.79
C ALA A 144 -1.64 17.88 -16.87
N VAL A 145 -1.86 16.56 -16.73
CA VAL A 145 -2.49 15.73 -17.76
C VAL A 145 -4.01 15.80 -17.67
N ARG A 146 -4.64 15.94 -18.84
CA ARG A 146 -6.11 15.94 -19.01
C ARG A 146 -6.61 14.82 -19.93
N SER A 147 -5.73 14.14 -20.63
CA SER A 147 -6.08 13.01 -21.50
C SER A 147 -6.35 11.77 -20.67
N GLU A 148 -7.54 11.19 -20.80
CA GLU A 148 -7.94 9.98 -20.08
C GLU A 148 -6.97 8.83 -20.28
N ALA A 149 -6.60 8.54 -21.52
CA ALA A 149 -5.66 7.46 -21.84
C ALA A 149 -4.31 7.61 -21.11
N VAL A 150 -3.81 8.85 -21.01
CA VAL A 150 -2.56 9.14 -20.30
C VAL A 150 -2.75 9.00 -18.79
N VAL A 151 -3.90 9.40 -18.23
CA VAL A 151 -4.21 9.19 -16.81
C VAL A 151 -4.24 7.69 -16.47
N TYR A 152 -4.89 6.85 -17.31
CA TYR A 152 -4.87 5.39 -17.14
C TYR A 152 -3.44 4.83 -17.10
N ALA A 153 -2.60 5.26 -18.05
CA ALA A 153 -1.22 4.80 -18.12
C ALA A 153 -0.40 5.24 -16.89
N LEU A 154 -0.50 6.52 -16.50
CA LEU A 154 0.24 7.07 -15.36
C LEU A 154 -0.17 6.41 -14.05
N VAL A 155 -1.46 6.23 -13.80
CA VAL A 155 -1.99 5.57 -12.61
C VAL A 155 -1.55 4.10 -12.57
N GLY A 156 -1.59 3.40 -13.70
CA GLY A 156 -1.10 2.02 -13.80
C GLY A 156 0.39 1.91 -13.47
N ILE A 157 1.25 2.74 -14.07
CA ILE A 157 2.70 2.76 -13.81
C ILE A 157 2.97 3.13 -12.34
N LEU A 158 2.16 4.02 -11.75
CA LEU A 158 2.25 4.35 -10.34
C LEU A 158 1.99 3.13 -9.46
N GLY A 159 1.01 2.27 -9.82
CA GLY A 159 0.78 0.98 -9.16
C GLY A 159 2.02 0.09 -9.18
N PHE A 160 2.72 0.01 -10.31
CA PHE A 160 3.97 -0.72 -10.44
C PHE A 160 5.06 -0.20 -9.48
N THR A 161 5.24 1.12 -9.38
CA THR A 161 6.26 1.72 -8.48
C THR A 161 5.95 1.51 -7.01
N MET A 162 4.67 1.39 -6.64
CA MET A 162 4.24 1.18 -5.26
C MET A 162 4.35 -0.29 -4.79
N ALA A 163 4.70 -1.23 -5.67
CA ALA A 163 4.55 -2.67 -5.44
C ALA A 163 5.29 -3.21 -4.22
N CYS A 164 6.58 -2.94 -4.05
CA CYS A 164 7.42 -3.54 -3.00
C CYS A 164 7.69 -2.61 -1.81
N VAL A 165 7.03 -1.46 -1.74
CA VAL A 165 7.30 -0.42 -0.73
C VAL A 165 7.06 -0.93 0.68
N PHE A 166 5.92 -1.58 0.93
CA PHE A 166 5.61 -2.15 2.23
C PHE A 166 6.66 -3.17 2.67
N ALA A 167 6.98 -4.13 1.80
CA ALA A 167 7.94 -5.20 2.11
C ALA A 167 9.33 -4.63 2.43
N THR A 168 9.74 -3.58 1.73
CA THR A 168 11.03 -2.91 1.95
C THR A 168 11.05 -2.22 3.31
N PHE A 169 10.04 -1.42 3.66
CA PHE A 169 9.96 -0.77 4.97
C PHE A 169 9.89 -1.78 6.11
N TYR A 170 9.11 -2.86 5.94
CA TYR A 170 9.02 -3.93 6.92
C TYR A 170 10.36 -4.62 7.13
N ALA A 171 11.08 -4.95 6.07
CA ALA A 171 12.39 -5.57 6.14
C ALA A 171 13.43 -4.67 6.83
N VAL A 172 13.42 -3.36 6.56
CA VAL A 172 14.32 -2.41 7.22
C VAL A 172 13.98 -2.27 8.71
N ALA A 173 12.70 -2.19 9.05
CA ALA A 173 12.26 -2.08 10.45
C ALA A 173 12.64 -3.32 11.28
N THR A 174 12.42 -4.53 10.74
CA THR A 174 12.77 -5.78 11.43
C THR A 174 14.28 -5.93 11.59
N LYS A 175 15.08 -5.54 10.59
CA LYS A 175 16.56 -5.49 10.72
C LYS A 175 17.02 -4.51 11.80
N SER A 176 16.29 -3.41 12.00
CA SER A 176 16.61 -2.38 13.01
C SER A 176 16.18 -2.76 14.43
N ALA A 177 15.37 -3.80 14.60
CA ALA A 177 14.90 -4.30 15.89
C ALA A 177 14.99 -5.85 15.95
N PRO A 178 16.19 -6.42 15.95
CA PRO A 178 16.40 -7.88 15.93
C PRO A 178 15.75 -8.54 17.15
N GLY A 179 15.10 -9.67 16.93
CA GLY A 179 14.38 -10.44 17.96
C GLY A 179 13.01 -9.86 18.36
N ARG A 180 12.58 -8.77 17.74
CA ARG A 180 11.29 -8.09 18.04
C ARG A 180 10.39 -7.97 16.81
N SER A 181 10.43 -8.96 15.93
CA SER A 181 9.68 -8.93 14.65
C SER A 181 8.17 -8.87 14.83
N ASN A 182 7.63 -9.48 15.89
CA ASN A 182 6.20 -9.49 16.17
C ASN A 182 5.68 -8.08 16.58
N GLU A 183 6.47 -7.38 17.40
CA GLU A 183 6.13 -6.01 17.82
C GLU A 183 6.22 -5.04 16.63
N VAL A 184 7.23 -5.22 15.77
CA VAL A 184 7.35 -4.46 14.52
C VAL A 184 6.14 -4.73 13.63
N ALA A 185 5.72 -5.99 13.46
CA ALA A 185 4.54 -6.35 12.70
C ALA A 185 3.27 -5.68 13.26
N GLY A 186 3.08 -5.68 14.57
CA GLY A 186 1.98 -4.99 15.25
C GLY A 186 1.94 -3.49 14.96
N LEU A 187 3.10 -2.80 15.01
CA LEU A 187 3.21 -1.39 14.64
C LEU A 187 2.88 -1.14 13.17
N MET A 188 3.30 -2.02 12.27
CA MET A 188 3.00 -1.91 10.84
C MET A 188 1.50 -2.07 10.56
N ILE A 189 0.81 -2.97 11.28
CA ILE A 189 -0.65 -3.12 11.18
C ILE A 189 -1.36 -1.85 11.64
N LEU A 190 -0.93 -1.25 12.75
CA LEU A 190 -1.45 0.05 13.21
C LEU A 190 -1.22 1.16 12.17
N ALA A 191 -0.04 1.17 11.56
CA ALA A 191 0.28 2.13 10.50
C ALA A 191 -0.62 1.97 9.26
N ILE A 192 -0.94 0.73 8.87
CA ILE A 192 -1.90 0.44 7.79
C ILE A 192 -3.27 1.04 8.12
N SER A 193 -3.76 0.83 9.34
CA SER A 193 -5.05 1.38 9.78
C SER A 193 -5.08 2.91 9.77
N ALA A 194 -3.98 3.55 10.19
CA ALA A 194 -3.86 5.01 10.13
C ALA A 194 -3.85 5.53 8.68
N GLY A 195 -3.14 4.85 7.78
CA GLY A 195 -3.10 5.20 6.35
C GLY A 195 -4.45 5.08 5.65
N ALA A 196 -5.31 4.16 6.09
CA ALA A 196 -6.65 3.99 5.53
C ALA A 196 -7.57 5.22 5.69
N LEU A 197 -7.27 6.14 6.61
CA LEU A 197 -7.97 7.41 6.77
C LEU A 197 -7.75 8.39 5.59
N SER A 198 -6.91 8.05 4.64
CA SER A 198 -6.61 8.89 3.47
C SER A 198 -7.83 9.17 2.60
N GLY A 199 -8.76 8.22 2.46
CA GLY A 199 -9.99 8.42 1.67
C GLY A 199 -10.81 9.63 2.14
N PRO A 200 -11.20 9.70 3.41
CA PRO A 200 -11.85 10.87 4.00
C PRO A 200 -11.06 12.18 3.83
N ILE A 201 -9.73 12.14 3.98
CA ILE A 201 -8.87 13.33 3.82
C ILE A 201 -8.90 13.82 2.37
N CYS A 202 -8.71 12.93 1.39
CA CYS A 202 -8.81 13.27 -0.03
C CYS A 202 -10.21 13.82 -0.37
N GLY A 203 -11.27 13.19 0.17
CA GLY A 203 -12.64 13.66 -0.02
C GLY A 203 -12.90 15.05 0.56
N ALA A 204 -12.32 15.37 1.71
CA ALA A 204 -12.40 16.69 2.32
C ALA A 204 -11.67 17.74 1.47
N LEU A 205 -10.48 17.44 0.99
CA LEU A 205 -9.71 18.32 0.11
C LEU A 205 -10.45 18.61 -1.21
N ILE A 206 -10.97 17.56 -1.85
CA ILE A 206 -11.75 17.72 -3.09
C ILE A 206 -12.96 18.60 -2.87
N ARG A 207 -13.70 18.43 -1.77
CA ARG A 207 -14.85 19.28 -1.42
C ARG A 207 -14.46 20.74 -1.17
N SER A 208 -13.34 20.96 -0.47
CA SER A 208 -12.90 22.32 -0.12
C SER A 208 -12.40 23.11 -1.31
N PHE A 209 -11.75 22.47 -2.26
CA PHE A 209 -11.16 23.12 -3.44
C PHE A 209 -12.01 23.00 -4.72
N GLY A 210 -13.03 22.16 -4.72
CA GLY A 210 -13.94 21.97 -5.86
C GLY A 210 -13.34 21.21 -7.05
N HIS A 211 -12.13 20.68 -6.95
CA HIS A 211 -11.41 19.99 -8.03
C HIS A 211 -10.85 18.64 -7.60
N PRO A 212 -10.99 17.58 -8.42
CA PRO A 212 -10.47 16.24 -8.11
C PRO A 212 -8.96 16.22 -7.84
N GLN A 213 -8.20 17.08 -8.54
CA GLN A 213 -6.76 17.20 -8.38
C GLN A 213 -6.32 17.63 -6.96
N ALA A 214 -7.22 18.26 -6.18
CA ALA A 214 -6.90 18.63 -4.79
C ALA A 214 -6.56 17.39 -3.92
N GLY A 215 -7.16 16.24 -4.20
CA GLY A 215 -6.81 14.98 -3.55
C GLY A 215 -5.39 14.49 -3.87
N LEU A 216 -4.85 14.82 -5.06
CA LEU A 216 -3.49 14.48 -5.42
C LEU A 216 -2.45 15.21 -4.58
N ILE A 217 -2.77 16.37 -4.01
CA ILE A 217 -1.87 17.13 -3.11
C ILE A 217 -1.51 16.25 -1.91
N TRP A 218 -2.51 15.61 -1.31
CA TRP A 218 -2.29 14.70 -0.19
C TRP A 218 -1.44 13.48 -0.58
N VAL A 219 -1.78 12.85 -1.69
CA VAL A 219 -1.03 11.71 -2.23
C VAL A 219 0.43 12.09 -2.48
N THR A 220 0.65 13.22 -3.14
CA THR A 220 2.00 13.72 -3.45
C THR A 220 2.79 14.03 -2.17
N ALA A 221 2.16 14.61 -1.15
CA ALA A 221 2.78 14.83 0.14
C ALA A 221 3.22 13.52 0.81
N CYS A 222 2.39 12.48 0.74
CA CYS A 222 2.75 11.15 1.24
C CYS A 222 3.94 10.56 0.46
N VAL A 223 3.96 10.67 -0.87
CA VAL A 223 5.08 10.20 -1.70
C VAL A 223 6.36 10.99 -1.42
N CYS A 224 6.28 12.29 -1.19
CA CYS A 224 7.42 13.11 -0.76
C CYS A 224 8.00 12.61 0.57
N TYR A 225 7.13 12.27 1.55
CA TYR A 225 7.58 11.68 2.78
C TYR A 225 8.29 10.33 2.56
N LEU A 226 7.74 9.46 1.71
CA LEU A 226 8.35 8.16 1.38
C LEU A 226 9.73 8.32 0.76
N LEU A 227 9.89 9.26 -0.16
CA LEU A 227 11.18 9.59 -0.77
C LEU A 227 12.16 10.12 0.27
N TRP A 228 11.73 11.05 1.12
CA TRP A 228 12.55 11.58 2.21
C TRP A 228 12.98 10.47 3.17
N ALA A 229 12.08 9.61 3.63
CA ALA A 229 12.38 8.49 4.49
C ALA A 229 13.40 7.55 3.85
N ALA A 230 13.25 7.24 2.55
CA ALA A 230 14.20 6.43 1.80
C ALA A 230 15.58 7.08 1.66
N THR A 231 15.69 8.42 1.70
CA THR A 231 17.00 9.10 1.70
C THR A 231 17.68 9.10 3.06
N VAL A 232 16.89 9.18 4.14
CA VAL A 232 17.40 9.22 5.53
C VAL A 232 17.78 7.83 6.03
N LEU A 233 17.05 6.78 5.59
CA LEU A 233 17.39 5.41 5.92
C LEU A 233 18.75 5.03 5.33
N LYS A 234 19.67 4.62 6.20
CA LYS A 234 20.99 4.13 5.78
C LYS A 234 20.81 2.78 5.10
N SER A 235 21.44 2.65 3.93
CA SER A 235 21.65 1.36 3.29
C SER A 235 22.67 0.60 4.13
N ASP A 236 22.25 -0.42 4.86
CA ASP A 236 23.22 -1.41 5.35
C ASP A 236 23.80 -2.09 4.12
N THR A 237 24.99 -1.66 3.78
CA THR A 237 25.78 -2.28 2.73
C THR A 237 25.99 -3.72 3.15
N LYS A 238 25.41 -4.68 2.44
CA LYS A 238 25.78 -6.08 2.57
C LYS A 238 27.29 -6.15 2.33
N LYS A 239 28.06 -6.36 3.40
CA LYS A 239 29.39 -6.95 3.30
C LYS A 239 29.23 -8.44 3.06
#